data_deb098b335d79fd3fda59d2e59ae3b21
#
_entry.id   deb098b335d79fd3fda59d2e59ae3b21
#
_cell.length_a   1.000
_cell.length_b   1.000
_cell.length_c   1.000
_cell.angle_alpha   90.00
_cell.angle_beta   90.00
_cell.angle_gamma   90.00
#
_symmetry.space_group_name_H-M   'P 1'
#
loop_
_entity.id
_entity.type
_entity.pdbx_description
1 polymer ?
#
loop_
_entity_poly.entity_id
_entity_poly.type
_entity_poly.pdbx_seq_one_letter_code
_entity_poly.pdbx_strand_id
1 'polypeptide(L)'
;SATDSYLAVRQEANASIISKTTAVTIGGGVANDTHLMGLMIHTALTGTCAITGFADSDGVAQTYTLPAGSVGYKDFLGAINSAGALTITCSNASDDNLVMVLWRPAA
;
A
#
# COMPACT_ATOMS: atom_id res chain seq x y z
N SER A 1 -13.06 30.43 -6.37
CA SER A 1 -13.51 30.67 -5.01
C SER A 1 -12.68 29.87 -4.02
N ALA A 2 -12.79 30.20 -2.78
CA ALA A 2 -12.10 29.45 -1.73
C ALA A 2 -12.55 27.98 -1.70
N THR A 3 -13.79 27.74 -2.00
CA THR A 3 -14.33 26.39 -2.05
C THR A 3 -13.66 25.58 -3.15
N ASP A 4 -13.46 26.18 -4.30
CA ASP A 4 -12.82 25.48 -5.42
C ASP A 4 -11.36 25.19 -5.10
N SER A 5 -10.66 26.13 -4.54
CA SER A 5 -9.27 25.90 -4.13
C SER A 5 -9.17 24.81 -3.08
N TYR A 6 -10.08 24.82 -2.14
CA TYR A 6 -10.13 23.79 -1.13
C TYR A 6 -10.29 22.39 -1.73
N LEU A 7 -11.22 22.24 -2.66
CA LEU A 7 -11.43 20.96 -3.32
C LEU A 7 -10.21 20.53 -4.13
N ALA A 8 -9.54 21.49 -4.74
CA ALA A 8 -8.38 21.18 -5.57
C ALA A 8 -7.22 20.62 -4.78
N VAL A 9 -7.08 21.01 -3.52
CA VAL A 9 -5.98 20.49 -2.69
C VAL A 9 -6.34 19.21 -1.95
N ARG A 10 -7.62 18.86 -1.92
CA ARG A 10 -8.02 17.65 -1.26
C ARG A 10 -7.49 16.45 -2.05
N GLN A 11 -6.74 15.60 -1.38
CA GLN A 11 -6.16 14.44 -2.01
C GLN A 11 -6.81 13.18 -1.45
N GLU A 12 -7.71 12.63 -2.22
CA GLU A 12 -8.37 11.39 -1.86
C GLU A 12 -7.51 10.22 -2.25
N ALA A 13 -7.51 9.18 -1.42
CA ALA A 13 -6.78 7.98 -1.73
C ALA A 13 -7.48 7.21 -2.85
N ASN A 14 -6.69 6.63 -3.74
CA ASN A 14 -7.16 5.61 -4.65
C ASN A 14 -7.32 4.31 -3.88
N ALA A 15 -8.26 3.50 -4.28
CA ALA A 15 -8.49 2.20 -3.66
C ALA A 15 -8.30 1.11 -4.71
N SER A 16 -7.48 0.11 -4.38
CA SER A 16 -7.22 -1.03 -5.25
C SER A 16 -7.29 -2.31 -4.45
N ILE A 17 -8.04 -3.30 -4.92
CA ILE A 17 -8.14 -4.62 -4.28
C ILE A 17 -7.23 -5.54 -5.07
N ILE A 18 -6.02 -5.77 -4.60
CA ILE A 18 -4.96 -6.31 -5.44
C ILE A 18 -4.04 -7.31 -4.78
N SER A 19 -4.45 -7.98 -3.71
CA SER A 19 -3.58 -9.00 -3.14
C SER A 19 -3.55 -10.24 -4.03
N LYS A 20 -2.35 -10.69 -4.39
CA LYS A 20 -2.14 -11.88 -5.21
C LYS A 20 -0.85 -12.58 -4.79
N THR A 21 -0.63 -13.79 -5.30
CA THR A 21 0.60 -14.54 -5.03
C THR A 21 1.79 -14.08 -5.88
N THR A 22 1.53 -13.28 -6.90
CA THR A 22 2.60 -12.62 -7.65
C THR A 22 2.66 -11.15 -7.23
N ALA A 23 3.83 -10.53 -7.35
CA ALA A 23 4.00 -9.14 -6.96
C ALA A 23 3.09 -8.23 -7.79
N VAL A 24 2.32 -7.40 -7.10
CA VAL A 24 1.47 -6.40 -7.73
C VAL A 24 2.03 -5.03 -7.41
N THR A 25 2.29 -4.23 -8.44
CA THR A 25 2.81 -2.88 -8.29
C THR A 25 1.67 -1.91 -8.04
N ILE A 26 1.85 -1.03 -7.07
CA ILE A 26 0.90 0.01 -6.71
C ILE A 26 1.48 1.34 -7.15
N GLY A 27 0.73 2.08 -7.93
CA GLY A 27 1.19 3.36 -8.45
C GLY A 27 2.06 3.22 -9.68
N GLY A 28 3.03 4.11 -9.85
CA GLY A 28 3.80 4.22 -11.08
C GLY A 28 4.95 3.24 -11.23
N GLY A 29 5.33 2.55 -10.18
CA GLY A 29 6.39 1.53 -10.26
C GLY A 29 7.81 2.07 -10.13
N VAL A 30 8.00 3.29 -9.69
CA VAL A 30 9.32 3.87 -9.44
C VAL A 30 9.41 4.42 -8.03
N ALA A 31 10.62 4.60 -7.54
CA ALA A 31 10.85 5.13 -6.20
C ALA A 31 10.24 6.53 -6.05
N ASN A 32 9.75 6.82 -4.86
CA ASN A 32 9.23 8.13 -4.46
C ASN A 32 8.01 8.60 -5.26
N ASP A 33 7.27 7.68 -5.86
CA ASP A 33 6.11 8.07 -6.68
C ASP A 33 4.76 7.78 -6.03
N THR A 34 4.73 7.11 -4.88
CA THR A 34 3.48 6.66 -4.29
C THR A 34 3.48 6.82 -2.77
N HIS A 35 2.42 7.39 -2.24
CA HIS A 35 2.15 7.41 -0.80
C HIS A 35 1.19 6.28 -0.45
N LEU A 36 1.60 5.39 0.43
CA LEU A 36 0.71 4.37 0.97
C LEU A 36 -0.05 4.97 2.15
N MET A 37 -1.36 5.10 2.02
CA MET A 37 -2.21 5.66 3.06
C MET A 37 -2.61 4.61 4.08
N GLY A 38 -3.00 3.44 3.61
CA GLY A 38 -3.39 2.36 4.50
C GLY A 38 -3.82 1.12 3.75
N LEU A 39 -4.10 0.07 4.52
CA LEU A 39 -4.60 -1.20 4.01
C LEU A 39 -5.87 -1.55 4.75
N MET A 40 -6.86 -2.05 4.05
CA MET A 40 -8.08 -2.59 4.66
C MET A 40 -8.19 -4.06 4.31
N ILE A 41 -8.21 -4.89 5.33
CA ILE A 41 -8.30 -6.34 5.17
C ILE A 41 -9.63 -6.77 5.81
N HIS A 42 -10.61 -7.12 4.98
CA HIS A 42 -11.94 -7.41 5.50
C HIS A 42 -12.12 -8.86 5.96
N THR A 43 -11.25 -9.76 5.54
CA THR A 43 -11.26 -11.17 5.94
C THR A 43 -9.86 -11.55 6.39
N ALA A 44 -9.73 -12.21 7.53
CA ALA A 44 -8.42 -12.58 8.07
C ALA A 44 -7.59 -13.36 7.05
N LEU A 45 -6.32 -12.96 6.90
CA LEU A 45 -5.42 -13.60 5.95
C LEU A 45 -5.11 -15.02 6.38
N THR A 46 -5.06 -15.94 5.41
CA THR A 46 -4.65 -17.33 5.64
C THR A 46 -3.13 -17.42 5.73
N GLY A 47 -2.43 -16.73 4.86
CA GLY A 47 -0.97 -16.69 4.85
C GLY A 47 -0.47 -15.28 5.14
N THR A 48 0.74 -14.98 4.68
CA THR A 48 1.36 -13.67 4.88
C THR A 48 1.29 -12.86 3.60
N CYS A 49 1.32 -11.53 3.74
CA CYS A 49 1.46 -10.62 2.60
C CYS A 49 2.64 -9.69 2.86
N ALA A 50 3.56 -9.62 1.91
CA ALA A 50 4.77 -8.80 2.03
C ALA A 50 4.60 -7.51 1.22
N ILE A 51 4.93 -6.39 1.84
CA ILE A 51 4.88 -5.07 1.21
C ILE A 51 6.31 -4.57 1.10
N THR A 52 6.73 -4.22 -0.10
CA THR A 52 8.08 -3.71 -0.35
C THR A 52 8.03 -2.34 -1.00
N GLY A 53 9.12 -1.60 -0.90
CA GLY A 53 9.24 -0.27 -1.46
C GLY A 53 9.64 0.77 -0.43
N PHE A 54 9.69 0.41 0.84
CA PHE A 54 10.06 1.34 1.92
C PHE A 54 11.51 1.15 2.32
N ALA A 55 12.14 2.24 2.75
CA ALA A 55 13.48 2.21 3.32
C ALA A 55 13.43 2.67 4.77
N ASP A 56 14.38 2.18 5.56
CA ASP A 56 14.57 2.66 6.92
C ASP A 56 15.32 4.00 6.93
N SER A 57 15.61 4.51 8.12
CA SER A 57 16.30 5.80 8.28
C SER A 57 17.71 5.81 7.71
N ASP A 58 18.31 4.64 7.50
CA ASP A 58 19.65 4.51 6.91
C ASP A 58 19.59 4.33 5.40
N GLY A 59 18.41 4.37 4.81
CA GLY A 59 18.21 4.20 3.37
C GLY A 59 18.21 2.74 2.92
N VAL A 60 18.15 1.79 3.85
CA VAL A 60 18.14 0.36 3.53
C VAL A 60 16.71 -0.11 3.31
N ALA A 61 16.48 -0.79 2.20
CA ALA A 61 15.15 -1.30 1.86
C ALA A 61 14.69 -2.33 2.90
N GLN A 62 13.43 -2.18 3.33
CA GLN A 62 12.81 -3.06 4.31
C GLN A 62 11.53 -3.65 3.73
N THR A 63 11.20 -4.86 4.17
CA THR A 63 9.95 -5.51 3.82
C THR A 63 9.03 -5.49 5.03
N TYR A 64 7.81 -4.97 4.86
CA TYR A 64 6.80 -5.05 5.89
C TYR A 64 5.90 -6.24 5.61
N THR A 65 5.83 -7.19 6.54
CA THR A 65 5.07 -8.41 6.35
C THR A 65 3.82 -8.39 7.23
N LEU A 66 2.67 -8.54 6.59
CA LEU A 66 1.40 -8.78 7.29
C LEU A 66 1.36 -10.25 7.67
N PRO A 67 1.32 -10.59 8.97
CA PRO A 67 1.29 -11.98 9.40
C PRO A 67 -0.04 -12.65 9.06
N ALA A 68 -0.05 -13.99 9.07
CA ALA A 68 -1.28 -14.75 8.95
C ALA A 68 -2.25 -14.32 10.04
N GLY A 69 -3.53 -14.25 9.71
CA GLY A 69 -4.56 -13.79 10.63
C GLY A 69 -4.78 -12.29 10.64
N SER A 70 -3.98 -11.51 9.90
CA SER A 70 -4.18 -10.05 9.82
C SER A 70 -5.56 -9.72 9.29
N VAL A 71 -6.22 -8.76 9.92
CA VAL A 71 -7.56 -8.31 9.53
C VAL A 71 -7.75 -6.87 10.02
N GLY A 72 -8.60 -6.13 9.35
CA GLY A 72 -8.93 -4.76 9.73
C GLY A 72 -8.07 -3.73 9.03
N TYR A 73 -8.12 -2.50 9.52
CA TYR A 73 -7.43 -1.38 8.91
C TYR A 73 -6.03 -1.23 9.48
N LYS A 74 -5.06 -1.04 8.59
CA LYS A 74 -3.67 -0.75 8.95
C LYS A 74 -3.31 0.61 8.37
N ASP A 75 -2.97 1.56 9.24
CA ASP A 75 -2.64 2.92 8.81
C ASP A 75 -1.15 3.02 8.50
N PHE A 76 -0.83 3.57 7.34
CA PHE A 76 0.56 3.82 6.94
C PHE A 76 0.90 5.31 6.87
N LEU A 77 -0.05 6.17 7.20
CA LEU A 77 0.16 7.62 7.36
C LEU A 77 0.76 8.30 6.13
N GLY A 78 0.54 7.76 4.96
CA GLY A 78 1.08 8.34 3.74
C GLY A 78 2.57 8.11 3.54
N ALA A 79 3.11 7.02 4.09
CA ALA A 79 4.52 6.66 3.90
C ALA A 79 4.84 6.57 2.42
N ILE A 80 6.00 7.13 2.03
CA ILE A 80 6.43 7.14 0.64
C ILE A 80 7.36 5.95 0.34
N ASN A 81 7.25 5.44 -0.87
CA ASN A 81 8.04 4.29 -1.32
C ASN A 81 9.46 4.69 -1.73
N SER A 82 10.25 5.12 -0.78
CA SER A 82 11.57 5.69 -1.04
C SER A 82 12.63 4.68 -1.52
N ALA A 83 12.39 3.38 -1.34
CA ALA A 83 13.36 2.36 -1.73
C ALA A 83 13.11 1.78 -3.13
N GLY A 84 11.97 2.06 -3.74
CA GLY A 84 11.64 1.52 -5.06
C GLY A 84 10.14 1.39 -5.24
N ALA A 85 9.75 0.65 -6.27
CA ALA A 85 8.33 0.42 -6.56
C ALA A 85 7.61 -0.14 -5.32
N LEU A 86 6.43 0.39 -5.05
CA LEU A 86 5.58 -0.13 -3.98
C LEU A 86 4.89 -1.40 -4.48
N THR A 87 5.15 -2.53 -3.84
CA THR A 87 4.55 -3.80 -4.25
C THR A 87 3.95 -4.54 -3.07
N ILE A 88 2.98 -5.40 -3.37
CA ILE A 88 2.41 -6.32 -2.40
C ILE A 88 2.40 -7.72 -3.01
N THR A 89 2.81 -8.73 -2.23
CA THR A 89 2.85 -10.13 -2.65
C THR A 89 2.39 -11.00 -1.50
N CYS A 90 1.41 -11.86 -1.74
CA CYS A 90 0.88 -12.75 -0.71
C CYS A 90 1.33 -14.18 -0.93
N SER A 91 1.49 -14.95 0.15
CA SER A 91 2.01 -16.30 0.09
C SER A 91 0.95 -17.35 -0.26
N ASN A 92 -0.32 -17.01 -0.13
CA ASN A 92 -1.40 -18.00 -0.28
C ASN A 92 -2.47 -17.45 -1.23
N ALA A 93 -2.84 -18.27 -2.23
CA ALA A 93 -3.84 -17.88 -3.21
C ALA A 93 -5.23 -17.64 -2.61
N SER A 94 -5.52 -18.21 -1.45
CA SER A 94 -6.80 -17.95 -0.78
C SER A 94 -6.89 -16.51 -0.26
N ASP A 95 -5.78 -15.78 -0.22
CA ASP A 95 -5.77 -14.37 0.15
C ASP A 95 -5.88 -13.42 -1.04
N ASP A 96 -6.11 -13.93 -2.23
CA ASP A 96 -6.30 -13.11 -3.42
C ASP A 96 -7.48 -12.16 -3.23
N ASN A 97 -7.26 -10.90 -3.54
CA ASN A 97 -8.28 -9.85 -3.49
C ASN A 97 -8.86 -9.58 -2.10
N LEU A 98 -8.14 -9.92 -1.03
CA LEU A 98 -8.57 -9.63 0.34
C LEU A 98 -8.04 -8.32 0.90
N VAL A 99 -6.98 -7.77 0.31
CA VAL A 99 -6.36 -6.54 0.79
C VAL A 99 -6.73 -5.39 -0.14
N MET A 100 -7.44 -4.41 0.41
CA MET A 100 -7.69 -3.16 -0.29
C MET A 100 -6.56 -2.20 0.07
N VAL A 101 -5.85 -1.71 -0.93
CA VAL A 101 -4.75 -0.77 -0.74
C VAL A 101 -5.27 0.64 -1.00
N LEU A 102 -5.09 1.52 -0.04
CA LEU A 102 -5.44 2.94 -0.14
C LEU A 102 -4.15 3.72 -0.36
N TRP A 103 -4.06 4.39 -1.48
CA TRP A 103 -2.82 5.04 -1.90
C TRP A 103 -3.11 6.29 -2.70
N ARG A 104 -2.10 7.12 -2.88
CA ARG A 104 -2.19 8.28 -3.77
C ARG A 104 -0.84 8.51 -4.43
N PRO A 105 -0.82 9.11 -5.63
CA PRO A 105 0.45 9.47 -6.27
C PRO A 105 1.16 10.57 -5.47
N ALA A 106 2.47 10.49 -5.45
CA ALA A 106 3.31 11.58 -4.94
C ALA A 106 3.50 12.54 -6.11
N ALA A 107 2.75 13.59 -6.11
CA ALA A 107 2.65 14.51 -7.24
C ALA A 107 3.94 15.22 -7.58
#